data_e51af55daebfc48d9e465090549c466e
#
_entry.id   e51af55daebfc48d9e465090549c466e
#
_cell.length_a   1.000
_cell.length_b   1.000
_cell.length_c   1.000
_cell.angle_alpha   90.00
_cell.angle_beta   90.00
_cell.angle_gamma   90.00
#
_symmetry.space_group_name_H-M   'P 1'
#
loop_
_entity.id
_entity.type
_entity.pdbx_description
1 polymer ?
#
loop_
_entity_poly.entity_id
_entity_poly.type
_entity_poly.pdbx_seq_one_letter_code
_entity_poly.pdbx_strand_id
1 'polypeptide(L)'
;MKRSYFCFLALFPFAAHSAVTSESLCFELSETSPVKFEFHTFYDSSSKWSGGYVKYAKSSEPISIVLTDTQNEMLGADAPWQSTRSWSEVISGKVSGTYELVTQGMQIVSMTYTNKSNGKVYYFGNNTSVDSSLESGCEWE
;
A
#
# COMPACT_ATOMS: atom_id res chain seq x y z
N MET A 1 37.43 -54.52 -19.14
CA MET A 1 37.19 -53.08 -19.41
C MET A 1 35.97 -52.61 -18.61
N LYS A 2 36.16 -51.93 -17.48
CA LYS A 2 35.05 -51.34 -16.68
C LYS A 2 34.82 -49.91 -17.15
N ARG A 3 33.68 -49.65 -17.79
CA ARG A 3 33.23 -48.30 -18.14
C ARG A 3 32.54 -47.67 -16.94
N SER A 4 33.23 -46.70 -16.33
CA SER A 4 32.69 -45.87 -15.24
C SER A 4 31.84 -44.75 -15.86
N TYR A 5 30.51 -44.81 -15.66
CA TYR A 5 29.62 -43.70 -16.03
C TYR A 5 29.62 -42.66 -14.88
N PHE A 6 30.23 -41.53 -15.15
CA PHE A 6 30.17 -40.37 -14.27
C PHE A 6 28.86 -39.63 -14.50
N CYS A 7 27.91 -39.76 -13.57
CA CYS A 7 26.65 -39.06 -13.63
C CYS A 7 26.88 -37.62 -13.13
N PHE A 8 26.92 -36.65 -14.03
CA PHE A 8 27.00 -35.23 -13.73
C PHE A 8 25.63 -34.75 -13.26
N LEU A 9 25.40 -34.62 -11.94
CA LEU A 9 24.23 -33.94 -11.38
C LEU A 9 24.40 -32.44 -11.60
N ALA A 10 23.71 -31.87 -12.56
CA ALA A 10 23.61 -30.42 -12.78
C ALA A 10 22.70 -29.84 -11.69
N LEU A 11 23.30 -29.20 -10.68
CA LEU A 11 22.58 -28.38 -9.71
C LEU A 11 22.16 -27.07 -10.40
N PHE A 12 20.90 -27.02 -10.84
CA PHE A 12 20.31 -25.73 -11.24
C PHE A 12 20.01 -24.91 -10.00
N PRO A 13 20.55 -23.68 -9.86
CA PRO A 13 20.13 -22.79 -8.79
C PRO A 13 18.70 -22.32 -9.08
N PHE A 14 17.75 -22.74 -8.27
CA PHE A 14 16.42 -22.13 -8.24
C PHE A 14 16.57 -20.72 -7.67
N ALA A 15 16.57 -19.71 -8.55
CA ALA A 15 16.42 -18.33 -8.15
C ALA A 15 14.98 -18.15 -7.63
N ALA A 16 14.81 -18.10 -6.31
CA ALA A 16 13.55 -17.71 -5.71
C ALA A 16 13.35 -16.22 -5.98
N HIS A 17 12.54 -15.88 -6.97
CA HIS A 17 12.12 -14.51 -7.19
C HIS A 17 11.06 -14.15 -6.15
N SER A 18 11.42 -13.39 -5.13
CA SER A 18 10.47 -12.67 -4.28
C SER A 18 9.85 -11.56 -5.13
N ALA A 19 8.55 -11.67 -5.41
CA ALA A 19 7.82 -10.63 -6.13
C ALA A 19 7.23 -9.65 -5.12
N VAL A 20 7.87 -8.48 -4.97
CA VAL A 20 7.30 -7.34 -4.28
C VAL A 20 6.48 -6.55 -5.28
N THR A 21 5.19 -6.40 -5.01
CA THR A 21 4.30 -5.49 -5.74
C THR A 21 4.15 -4.19 -4.96
N SER A 22 3.92 -3.10 -5.68
CA SER A 22 3.79 -1.77 -5.10
C SER A 22 2.61 -1.03 -5.70
N GLU A 23 2.01 -0.16 -4.88
CA GLU A 23 0.91 0.72 -5.26
C GLU A 23 1.25 2.15 -4.82
N SER A 24 0.97 3.12 -5.69
CA SER A 24 1.18 4.55 -5.41
C SER A 24 -0.10 5.30 -5.73
N LEU A 25 -0.66 5.97 -4.73
CA LEU A 25 -1.93 6.70 -4.81
C LEU A 25 -1.76 8.12 -4.27
N CYS A 26 -2.48 9.07 -4.87
CA CYS A 26 -2.45 10.49 -4.50
C CYS A 26 -3.78 10.90 -3.89
N PHE A 27 -3.74 11.38 -2.66
CA PHE A 27 -4.95 11.78 -1.91
C PHE A 27 -4.92 13.24 -1.51
N GLU A 28 -6.10 13.87 -1.50
CA GLU A 28 -6.27 15.24 -1.05
C GLU A 28 -7.54 15.39 -0.22
N LEU A 29 -7.52 16.31 0.76
CA LEU A 29 -8.69 16.60 1.61
C LEU A 29 -9.80 17.29 0.83
N SER A 30 -9.42 18.19 -0.08
CA SER A 30 -10.27 18.84 -1.09
C SER A 30 -9.37 19.54 -2.12
N GLU A 31 -9.89 19.87 -3.29
CA GLU A 31 -9.14 20.54 -4.36
C GLU A 31 -8.45 21.85 -3.90
N THR A 32 -9.06 22.56 -2.96
CA THR A 32 -8.54 23.84 -2.42
C THR A 32 -7.72 23.68 -1.14
N SER A 33 -7.67 22.47 -0.57
CA SER A 33 -6.93 22.20 0.67
C SER A 33 -5.44 22.03 0.39
N PRO A 34 -4.56 22.59 1.23
CA PRO A 34 -3.13 22.29 1.16
C PRO A 34 -2.78 20.90 1.72
N VAL A 35 -3.76 20.18 2.28
CA VAL A 35 -3.53 18.85 2.86
C VAL A 35 -3.68 17.79 1.76
N LYS A 36 -2.54 17.37 1.25
CA LYS A 36 -2.39 16.36 0.20
C LYS A 36 -1.29 15.39 0.64
N PHE A 37 -1.41 14.12 0.27
CA PHE A 37 -0.38 13.12 0.56
C PHE A 37 -0.31 12.05 -0.52
N GLU A 38 0.85 11.47 -0.67
CA GLU A 38 1.10 10.24 -1.40
C GLU A 38 1.02 9.04 -0.45
N PHE A 39 0.35 7.99 -0.90
CA PHE A 39 0.16 6.75 -0.17
C PHE A 39 0.85 5.63 -0.96
N HIS A 40 2.00 5.17 -0.46
CA HIS A 40 2.80 4.11 -1.08
C HIS A 40 2.72 2.84 -0.26
N THR A 41 2.34 1.75 -0.90
CA THR A 41 2.29 0.44 -0.27
C THR A 41 3.09 -0.59 -1.04
N PHE A 42 3.63 -1.55 -0.30
CA PHE A 42 4.41 -2.67 -0.80
C PHE A 42 3.83 -3.97 -0.25
N TYR A 43 3.70 -4.96 -1.09
CA TYR A 43 3.30 -6.29 -0.72
C TYR A 43 4.34 -7.31 -1.17
N ASP A 44 4.89 -8.05 -0.23
CA ASP A 44 5.76 -9.20 -0.49
C ASP A 44 4.94 -10.48 -0.47
N SER A 45 4.78 -11.11 -1.63
CA SER A 45 4.00 -12.33 -1.79
C SER A 45 4.63 -13.55 -1.12
N SER A 46 5.95 -13.53 -0.89
CA SER A 46 6.68 -14.65 -0.28
C SER A 46 6.47 -14.70 1.23
N SER A 47 6.57 -13.55 1.90
CA SER A 47 6.36 -13.41 3.34
C SER A 47 4.92 -13.06 3.71
N LYS A 48 4.08 -12.72 2.71
CA LYS A 48 2.70 -12.19 2.88
C LYS A 48 2.66 -10.95 3.77
N TRP A 49 3.71 -10.14 3.70
CA TRP A 49 3.84 -8.92 4.46
C TRP A 49 3.43 -7.70 3.62
N SER A 50 2.77 -6.75 4.26
CA SER A 50 2.43 -5.46 3.67
C SER A 50 2.86 -4.33 4.58
N GLY A 51 3.49 -3.33 4.00
CA GLY A 51 3.86 -2.09 4.66
C GLY A 51 3.98 -0.98 3.63
N GLY A 52 4.30 0.21 4.10
CA GLY A 52 4.42 1.35 3.21
C GLY A 52 4.73 2.63 3.96
N TYR A 53 4.43 3.73 3.30
CA TYR A 53 4.56 5.04 3.89
C TYR A 53 3.52 6.02 3.33
N VAL A 54 3.24 7.04 4.08
CA VAL A 54 2.50 8.23 3.67
C VAL A 54 3.46 9.41 3.69
N LYS A 55 3.46 10.23 2.65
CA LYS A 55 4.25 11.45 2.62
C LYS A 55 3.37 12.62 2.23
N TYR A 56 3.22 13.57 3.14
CA TYR A 56 2.44 14.78 2.90
C TYR A 56 3.18 15.72 1.93
N ALA A 57 2.45 16.38 1.05
CA ALA A 57 3.02 17.25 0.01
C ALA A 57 3.94 18.36 0.54
N LYS A 58 3.71 18.81 1.78
CA LYS A 58 4.53 19.84 2.45
C LYS A 58 5.62 19.25 3.38
N SER A 59 5.76 17.94 3.42
CA SER A 59 6.77 17.26 4.25
C SER A 59 7.87 16.67 3.38
N SER A 60 9.10 16.78 3.82
CA SER A 60 10.25 16.09 3.22
C SER A 60 10.36 14.65 3.68
N GLU A 61 9.76 14.29 4.81
CA GLU A 61 9.90 12.99 5.45
C GLU A 61 8.63 12.16 5.32
N PRO A 62 8.74 10.89 4.90
CA PRO A 62 7.64 9.95 4.90
C PRO A 62 7.35 9.46 6.33
N ILE A 63 6.10 9.06 6.54
CA ILE A 63 5.63 8.43 7.77
C ILE A 63 5.32 6.97 7.48
N SER A 64 5.91 6.06 8.22
CA SER A 64 5.71 4.63 8.03
C SER A 64 4.28 4.19 8.36
N ILE A 65 3.74 3.32 7.53
CA ILE A 65 2.46 2.65 7.78
C ILE A 65 2.61 1.13 7.69
N VAL A 66 1.81 0.43 8.48
CA VAL A 66 1.78 -1.03 8.52
C VAL A 66 0.35 -1.50 8.37
N LEU A 67 0.11 -2.48 7.49
CA LEU A 67 -1.20 -3.11 7.35
C LEU A 67 -1.53 -3.88 8.63
N THR A 68 -2.66 -3.54 9.24
CA THR A 68 -3.10 -4.14 10.53
C THR A 68 -4.37 -4.95 10.39
N ASP A 69 -5.21 -4.65 9.39
CA ASP A 69 -6.45 -5.41 9.14
C ASP A 69 -6.82 -5.37 7.66
N THR A 70 -7.48 -6.43 7.20
CA THR A 70 -8.09 -6.51 5.86
C THR A 70 -9.40 -7.25 5.97
N GLN A 71 -10.49 -6.59 5.58
CA GLN A 71 -11.82 -7.16 5.50
C GLN A 71 -12.28 -7.17 4.04
N ASN A 72 -12.84 -8.29 3.60
CA ASN A 72 -13.38 -8.42 2.26
C ASN A 72 -14.84 -8.86 2.38
N GLU A 73 -15.72 -8.16 1.67
CA GLU A 73 -17.15 -8.48 1.63
C GLU A 73 -17.69 -8.46 0.20
N MET A 74 -18.70 -9.27 -0.04
CA MET A 74 -19.45 -9.30 -1.29
C MET A 74 -20.75 -8.54 -1.10
N LEU A 75 -20.90 -7.38 -1.75
CA LEU A 75 -22.09 -6.53 -1.65
C LEU A 75 -23.29 -7.02 -2.45
N GLY A 76 -23.07 -7.98 -3.35
CA GLY A 76 -24.13 -8.59 -4.19
C GLY A 76 -23.54 -9.70 -5.07
N ALA A 77 -24.40 -10.57 -5.63
CA ALA A 77 -23.99 -11.73 -6.41
C ALA A 77 -23.12 -11.39 -7.63
N ASP A 78 -23.40 -10.24 -8.26
CA ASP A 78 -22.68 -9.78 -9.47
C ASP A 78 -21.81 -8.53 -9.20
N ALA A 79 -21.68 -8.12 -7.93
CA ALA A 79 -20.85 -6.98 -7.55
C ALA A 79 -19.39 -7.39 -7.35
N PRO A 80 -18.41 -6.53 -7.71
CA PRO A 80 -17.04 -6.75 -7.32
C PRO A 80 -16.88 -6.79 -5.80
N TRP A 81 -15.93 -7.58 -5.32
CA TRP A 81 -15.57 -7.60 -3.91
C TRP A 81 -15.17 -6.21 -3.42
N GLN A 82 -15.72 -5.82 -2.27
CA GLN A 82 -15.23 -4.67 -1.52
C GLN A 82 -14.15 -5.12 -0.54
N SER A 83 -13.04 -4.40 -0.56
CA SER A 83 -11.93 -4.62 0.36
C SER A 83 -11.72 -3.37 1.20
N THR A 84 -11.71 -3.53 2.51
CA THR A 84 -11.36 -2.50 3.48
C THR A 84 -10.02 -2.85 4.10
N ARG A 85 -9.01 -2.02 3.88
CA ARG A 85 -7.65 -2.21 4.41
C ARG A 85 -7.33 -1.12 5.42
N SER A 86 -6.97 -1.51 6.64
CA SER A 86 -6.61 -0.61 7.74
C SER A 86 -5.09 -0.61 7.94
N TRP A 87 -4.52 0.59 7.93
CA TRP A 87 -3.08 0.83 8.03
C TRP A 87 -2.77 1.68 9.26
N SER A 88 -1.98 1.17 10.18
CA SER A 88 -1.53 1.95 11.32
C SER A 88 -0.38 2.86 10.95
N GLU A 89 -0.53 4.14 11.24
CA GLU A 89 0.53 5.14 11.16
C GLU A 89 1.47 5.02 12.37
N VAL A 90 2.76 4.94 12.12
CA VAL A 90 3.77 4.78 13.17
C VAL A 90 4.74 5.95 13.18
N ILE A 91 4.72 6.73 14.26
CA ILE A 91 5.62 7.84 14.51
C ILE A 91 6.39 7.56 15.81
N SER A 92 7.73 7.58 15.73
CA SER A 92 8.60 7.33 16.88
C SER A 92 8.27 6.04 17.64
N GLY A 93 7.94 4.97 16.90
CA GLY A 93 7.61 3.66 17.44
C GLY A 93 6.22 3.55 18.09
N LYS A 94 5.35 4.55 17.92
CA LYS A 94 3.99 4.57 18.47
C LYS A 94 2.97 4.76 17.35
N VAL A 95 1.82 4.10 17.49
CA VAL A 95 0.68 4.30 16.60
C VAL A 95 0.06 5.67 16.89
N SER A 96 0.08 6.55 15.89
CA SER A 96 -0.45 7.93 15.94
C SER A 96 -1.82 8.09 15.29
N GLY A 97 -2.15 7.21 14.35
CA GLY A 97 -3.43 7.21 13.65
C GLY A 97 -3.63 5.97 12.80
N THR A 98 -4.75 5.93 12.11
CA THR A 98 -5.10 4.82 11.21
C THR A 98 -5.65 5.38 9.89
N TYR A 99 -5.08 4.94 8.79
CA TYR A 99 -5.64 5.11 7.45
C TYR A 99 -6.53 3.91 7.12
N GLU A 100 -7.70 4.17 6.58
CA GLU A 100 -8.60 3.13 6.09
C GLU A 100 -8.89 3.37 4.61
N LEU A 101 -8.46 2.45 3.77
CA LEU A 101 -8.66 2.46 2.33
C LEU A 101 -9.72 1.44 1.95
N VAL A 102 -10.82 1.92 1.38
CA VAL A 102 -11.90 1.08 0.86
C VAL A 102 -11.83 1.06 -0.65
N THR A 103 -11.77 -0.13 -1.23
CA THR A 103 -11.79 -0.36 -2.67
C THR A 103 -12.91 -1.31 -3.04
N GLN A 104 -13.50 -1.14 -4.24
CA GLN A 104 -14.46 -2.08 -4.82
C GLN A 104 -13.97 -2.47 -6.22
N GLY A 105 -13.51 -3.69 -6.37
CA GLY A 105 -12.74 -4.08 -7.54
C GLY A 105 -11.49 -3.20 -7.68
N MET A 106 -11.37 -2.51 -8.82
CA MET A 106 -10.24 -1.59 -9.08
C MET A 106 -10.53 -0.12 -8.69
N GLN A 107 -11.73 0.16 -8.17
CA GLN A 107 -12.12 1.52 -7.81
C GLN A 107 -11.82 1.81 -6.35
N ILE A 108 -11.26 3.00 -6.10
CA ILE A 108 -11.13 3.54 -4.75
C ILE A 108 -12.46 4.17 -4.36
N VAL A 109 -13.07 3.64 -3.30
CA VAL A 109 -14.36 4.11 -2.78
C VAL A 109 -14.15 5.23 -1.77
N SER A 110 -13.21 5.04 -0.84
CA SER A 110 -12.91 6.04 0.17
C SER A 110 -11.51 5.87 0.75
N MET A 111 -10.96 6.96 1.26
CA MET A 111 -9.78 7.00 2.10
C MET A 111 -10.09 7.86 3.32
N THR A 112 -9.91 7.32 4.51
CA THR A 112 -10.06 8.07 5.77
C THR A 112 -8.79 8.00 6.60
N TYR A 113 -8.55 9.03 7.40
CA TYR A 113 -7.54 9.03 8.45
C TYR A 113 -8.20 9.36 9.78
N THR A 114 -8.01 8.49 10.75
CA THR A 114 -8.47 8.69 12.14
C THR A 114 -7.27 8.99 13.02
N ASN A 115 -7.25 10.19 13.61
CA ASN A 115 -6.21 10.58 14.56
C ASN A 115 -6.46 9.91 15.91
N LYS A 116 -5.48 9.16 16.42
CA LYS A 116 -5.62 8.41 17.65
C LYS A 116 -5.74 9.27 18.92
N SER A 117 -5.14 10.46 18.93
CA SER A 117 -5.09 11.29 20.13
C SER A 117 -6.42 11.97 20.44
N ASN A 118 -7.23 12.31 19.43
CA ASN A 118 -8.47 13.05 19.58
C ASN A 118 -9.68 12.40 18.90
N GLY A 119 -9.50 11.26 18.21
CA GLY A 119 -10.55 10.53 17.49
C GLY A 119 -11.10 11.24 16.25
N LYS A 120 -10.47 12.34 15.82
CA LYS A 120 -10.95 13.09 14.66
C LYS A 120 -10.71 12.31 13.37
N VAL A 121 -11.74 12.24 12.53
CA VAL A 121 -11.73 11.56 11.23
C VAL A 121 -11.64 12.60 10.12
N TYR A 122 -10.78 12.35 9.16
CA TYR A 122 -10.60 13.14 7.95
C TYR A 122 -10.89 12.26 6.74
N TYR A 123 -11.59 12.80 5.75
CA TYR A 123 -11.96 12.11 4.51
C TYR A 123 -11.16 12.67 3.35
N PHE A 124 -10.55 11.81 2.55
CA PHE A 124 -9.71 12.20 1.42
C PHE A 124 -10.26 11.63 0.12
N GLY A 125 -10.21 12.45 -0.92
CA GLY A 125 -10.48 12.04 -2.28
C GLY A 125 -9.22 11.52 -2.98
N ASN A 126 -9.37 10.49 -3.81
CA ASN A 126 -8.30 10.05 -4.69
C ASN A 126 -8.18 11.01 -5.88
N ASN A 127 -7.05 11.67 -6.01
CA ASN A 127 -6.78 12.57 -7.13
C ASN A 127 -6.11 11.81 -8.28
N THR A 128 -6.91 11.39 -9.26
CA THR A 128 -6.46 10.66 -10.44
C THR A 128 -5.88 11.58 -11.54
N SER A 129 -5.95 12.90 -11.37
CA SER A 129 -5.37 13.87 -12.30
C SER A 129 -3.88 14.12 -12.03
N VAL A 130 -3.39 13.66 -10.89
CA VAL A 130 -1.99 13.77 -10.48
C VAL A 130 -1.25 12.51 -10.92
N ASP A 131 -0.19 12.69 -11.69
CA ASP A 131 0.70 11.58 -12.04
C ASP A 131 1.43 11.09 -10.78
N SER A 132 1.58 9.79 -10.67
CA SER A 132 2.27 9.15 -9.55
C SER A 132 3.18 8.03 -9.99
N SER A 133 4.35 7.95 -9.40
CA SER A 133 5.27 6.84 -9.56
C SER A 133 5.98 6.52 -8.26
N LEU A 134 6.63 5.35 -8.18
CA LEU A 134 7.47 5.02 -7.03
C LEU A 134 8.72 5.89 -6.94
N GLU A 135 9.17 6.43 -8.06
CA GLU A 135 10.41 7.23 -8.14
C GLU A 135 10.14 8.70 -7.83
N SER A 136 9.09 9.28 -8.42
CA SER A 136 8.78 10.71 -8.28
C SER A 136 7.76 11.01 -7.18
N GLY A 137 7.00 10.01 -6.72
CA GLY A 137 5.85 10.23 -5.87
C GLY A 137 4.68 10.85 -6.63
N CYS A 138 3.83 11.60 -5.94
CA CYS A 138 2.75 12.37 -6.55
C CYS A 138 3.27 13.72 -7.05
N GLU A 139 3.10 13.98 -8.33
CA GLU A 139 3.54 15.24 -8.97
C GLU A 139 2.47 16.33 -8.74
N TRP A 140 2.48 16.90 -7.53
CA TRP A 140 1.55 17.98 -7.14
C TRP A 140 1.86 19.27 -7.91
N GLU A 141 0.81 19.86 -8.50
CA GLU A 141 0.88 21.21 -9.08
C GLU A 141 0.95 22.30 -8.01
#